data_e5379bf57a0f94e00f8a4b1c3baf0a36
#
_entry.id   e5379bf57a0f94e00f8a4b1c3baf0a36
#
_cell.length_a   1.000
_cell.length_b   1.000
_cell.length_c   1.000
_cell.angle_alpha   90.00
_cell.angle_beta   90.00
_cell.angle_gamma   90.00
#
_symmetry.space_group_name_H-M   'P 1'
#
loop_
_entity.id
_entity.type
_entity.pdbx_description
1 polymer ?
#
loop_
_entity_poly.entity_id
_entity_poly.type
_entity_poly.pdbx_seq_one_letter_code
_entity_poly.pdbx_strand_id
1 'polypeptide(L)'
;MKKFLLAFVLGAMLSGGFTYMTVSASPEIYEKQVVTVHTGDNMWDIAADWSGKEEDIREVILRIQKENKLTGSDLSVGQQLVIPVRKTVADVIAAQNERNMASTSLIQRL
;
A
#
# COMPACT_ATOMS: atom_id res chain seq x y z
N MET A 1 52.48 9.92 11.67
CA MET A 1 51.51 9.10 10.90
C MET A 1 50.40 8.48 11.76
N LYS A 2 50.66 8.08 12.99
CA LYS A 2 49.60 7.49 13.87
C LYS A 2 48.46 8.47 14.28
N LYS A 3 48.71 9.78 14.30
CA LYS A 3 47.73 10.81 14.65
C LYS A 3 46.66 11.02 13.58
N PHE A 4 46.99 10.81 12.32
CA PHE A 4 46.04 10.95 11.20
C PHE A 4 45.11 9.73 11.04
N LEU A 5 45.59 8.54 11.41
CA LEU A 5 44.81 7.33 11.37
C LEU A 5 43.67 7.38 12.40
N LEU A 6 43.91 7.94 13.58
CA LEU A 6 42.90 8.11 14.63
C LEU A 6 41.82 9.11 14.21
N ALA A 7 42.19 10.22 13.58
CA ALA A 7 41.26 11.20 13.04
C ALA A 7 40.40 10.63 11.90
N PHE A 8 40.94 9.75 11.08
CA PHE A 8 40.23 9.09 10.00
C PHE A 8 39.19 8.07 10.53
N VAL A 9 39.56 7.30 11.55
CA VAL A 9 38.66 6.36 12.21
C VAL A 9 37.52 7.08 12.95
N LEU A 10 37.83 8.20 13.61
CA LEU A 10 36.81 9.03 14.27
C LEU A 10 35.88 9.69 13.25
N GLY A 11 36.40 10.18 12.13
CA GLY A 11 35.60 10.74 11.04
C GLY A 11 34.70 9.71 10.36
N ALA A 12 35.17 8.48 10.20
CA ALA A 12 34.38 7.38 9.65
C ALA A 12 33.24 6.94 10.60
N MET A 13 33.48 6.99 11.91
CA MET A 13 32.44 6.68 12.89
C MET A 13 31.34 7.75 12.97
N LEU A 14 31.71 9.03 12.83
CA LEU A 14 30.76 10.14 12.80
C LEU A 14 29.93 10.16 11.48
N SER A 15 30.54 9.75 10.37
CA SER A 15 29.90 9.65 9.07
C SER A 15 28.92 8.45 9.00
N GLY A 16 29.26 7.34 9.66
CA GLY A 16 28.41 6.14 9.68
C GLY A 16 27.13 6.27 10.51
N GLY A 17 27.14 7.15 11.53
CA GLY A 17 25.96 7.35 12.40
C GLY A 17 24.80 8.09 11.74
N PHE A 18 25.04 8.81 10.64
CA PHE A 18 24.00 9.58 9.96
C PHE A 18 23.17 8.75 8.97
N THR A 19 23.70 7.61 8.55
CA THR A 19 23.07 6.78 7.53
C THR A 19 21.94 5.90 8.08
N TYR A 20 21.82 5.77 9.40
CA TYR A 20 20.81 4.90 10.03
C TYR A 20 19.50 5.61 10.43
N MET A 21 19.39 6.91 10.14
CA MET A 21 18.10 7.60 10.21
C MET A 21 17.32 7.44 8.90
N THR A 22 17.29 6.23 8.37
CA THR A 22 16.31 5.92 7.34
C THR A 22 14.94 5.85 7.99
N VAL A 23 14.12 6.79 7.61
CA VAL A 23 12.70 6.82 7.93
C VAL A 23 12.13 5.42 7.75
N SER A 24 11.75 4.79 8.84
CA SER A 24 10.95 3.57 8.77
C SER A 24 9.60 3.94 8.19
N ALA A 25 9.49 3.92 6.88
CA ALA A 25 8.19 4.00 6.23
C ALA A 25 7.38 2.79 6.73
N SER A 26 6.24 3.04 7.33
CA SER A 26 5.31 1.97 7.70
C SER A 26 5.00 1.14 6.45
N PRO A 27 5.05 -0.19 6.53
CA PRO A 27 4.76 -1.01 5.37
C PRO A 27 3.34 -0.72 4.89
N GLU A 28 3.20 -0.32 3.65
CA GLU A 28 1.90 -0.15 3.03
C GLU A 28 1.32 -1.52 2.71
N ILE A 29 0.14 -1.78 3.24
CA ILE A 29 -0.56 -3.04 3.04
C ILE A 29 -1.61 -2.82 1.95
N TYR A 30 -1.54 -3.61 0.89
CA TYR A 30 -2.51 -3.59 -0.20
C TYR A 30 -3.28 -4.89 -0.27
N GLU A 31 -4.60 -4.79 -0.40
CA GLU A 31 -5.49 -5.89 -0.70
C GLU A 31 -5.94 -5.79 -2.15
N LYS A 32 -5.82 -6.88 -2.91
CA LYS A 32 -6.19 -6.91 -4.32
C LYS A 32 -7.67 -7.24 -4.48
N GLN A 33 -8.40 -6.39 -5.19
CA GLN A 33 -9.79 -6.59 -5.55
C GLN A 33 -9.91 -6.73 -7.07
N VAL A 34 -10.80 -7.57 -7.55
CA VAL A 34 -11.07 -7.74 -8.99
C VAL A 34 -12.40 -7.07 -9.33
N VAL A 35 -12.36 -6.15 -10.26
CA VAL A 35 -13.52 -5.39 -10.73
C VAL A 35 -13.70 -5.59 -12.22
N THR A 36 -14.92 -5.76 -12.67
CA THR A 36 -15.28 -5.85 -14.10
C THR A 36 -15.67 -4.47 -14.61
N VAL A 37 -15.10 -4.06 -15.74
CA VAL A 37 -15.45 -2.80 -16.40
C VAL A 37 -16.80 -2.92 -17.08
N HIS A 38 -17.70 -1.98 -16.80
CA HIS A 38 -19.03 -1.87 -17.40
C HIS A 38 -19.09 -0.72 -18.40
N THR A 39 -20.14 -0.68 -19.19
CA THR A 39 -20.40 0.40 -20.13
C THR A 39 -20.50 1.75 -19.40
N GLY A 40 -19.70 2.74 -19.86
CA GLY A 40 -19.66 4.07 -19.24
C GLY A 40 -18.62 4.22 -18.13
N ASP A 41 -18.00 3.15 -17.68
CA ASP A 41 -16.92 3.21 -16.69
C ASP A 41 -15.66 3.82 -17.29
N ASN A 42 -14.98 4.64 -16.52
CA ASN A 42 -13.67 5.17 -16.84
C ASN A 42 -12.69 4.97 -15.68
N MET A 43 -11.42 5.08 -15.97
CA MET A 43 -10.37 4.83 -14.98
C MET A 43 -10.45 5.77 -13.78
N TRP A 44 -10.83 7.03 -14.00
CA TRP A 44 -10.96 8.02 -12.93
C TRP A 44 -12.07 7.65 -11.95
N ASP A 45 -13.25 7.28 -12.46
CA ASP A 45 -14.39 6.91 -11.63
C ASP A 45 -14.11 5.65 -10.83
N ILE A 46 -13.50 4.64 -11.46
CA ILE A 46 -13.10 3.41 -10.78
C ILE A 46 -12.06 3.71 -9.68
N ALA A 47 -11.06 4.51 -9.99
CA ALA A 47 -10.05 4.89 -9.01
C ALA A 47 -10.65 5.69 -7.85
N ALA A 48 -11.60 6.58 -8.12
CA ALA A 48 -12.30 7.35 -7.09
C ALA A 48 -13.11 6.46 -6.15
N ASP A 49 -13.80 5.44 -6.69
CA ASP A 49 -14.61 4.51 -5.91
C ASP A 49 -13.75 3.65 -4.95
N TRP A 50 -12.52 3.36 -5.34
CA TRP A 50 -11.60 2.50 -4.59
C TRP A 50 -10.51 3.26 -3.84
N SER A 51 -10.47 4.59 -3.93
CA SER A 51 -9.52 5.41 -3.18
C SER A 51 -9.95 5.60 -1.73
N GLY A 52 -8.97 5.65 -0.83
CA GLY A 52 -9.20 6.06 0.55
C GLY A 52 -9.43 7.57 0.65
N LYS A 53 -9.91 8.04 1.82
CA LYS A 53 -10.26 9.45 2.04
C LYS A 53 -9.09 10.43 1.86
N GLU A 54 -7.88 9.96 2.06
CA GLU A 54 -6.65 10.78 2.00
C GLU A 54 -5.74 10.37 0.83
N GLU A 55 -6.23 9.54 -0.08
CA GLU A 55 -5.46 9.13 -1.26
C GLU A 55 -5.70 10.07 -2.43
N ASP A 56 -4.62 10.42 -3.13
CA ASP A 56 -4.71 11.10 -4.42
C ASP A 56 -5.18 10.11 -5.49
N ILE A 57 -6.27 10.45 -6.18
CA ILE A 57 -6.86 9.60 -7.24
C ILE A 57 -5.84 9.31 -8.35
N ARG A 58 -4.94 10.24 -8.64
CA ARG A 58 -3.88 10.05 -9.65
C ARG A 58 -2.90 8.96 -9.26
N GLU A 59 -2.55 8.89 -7.98
CA GLU A 59 -1.69 7.83 -7.46
C GLU A 59 -2.39 6.47 -7.51
N VAL A 60 -3.69 6.44 -7.21
CA VAL A 60 -4.51 5.24 -7.32
C VAL A 60 -4.57 4.75 -8.76
N ILE A 61 -4.77 5.66 -9.74
CA ILE A 61 -4.74 5.34 -11.17
C ILE A 61 -3.40 4.73 -11.59
N LEU A 62 -2.29 5.34 -11.20
CA LEU A 62 -0.95 4.82 -11.51
C LEU A 62 -0.73 3.43 -10.94
N ARG A 63 -1.20 3.20 -9.74
CA ARG A 63 -1.13 1.91 -9.05
C ARG A 63 -1.95 0.83 -9.77
N ILE A 64 -3.17 1.17 -10.20
CA ILE A 64 -4.03 0.29 -11.00
C ILE A 64 -3.38 -0.03 -12.35
N GLN A 65 -2.87 0.97 -13.05
CA GLN A 65 -2.18 0.80 -14.33
C GLN A 65 -0.98 -0.12 -14.20
N LYS A 66 -0.16 0.09 -13.19
CA LYS A 66 1.04 -0.73 -12.92
C LYS A 66 0.67 -2.19 -12.62
N GLU A 67 -0.33 -2.42 -11.78
CA GLU A 67 -0.78 -3.77 -11.42
C GLU A 67 -1.32 -4.54 -12.63
N ASN A 68 -2.03 -3.86 -13.52
CA ASN A 68 -2.66 -4.47 -14.70
C ASN A 68 -1.81 -4.36 -15.97
N LYS A 69 -0.59 -3.84 -15.87
CA LYS A 69 0.34 -3.63 -17.00
C LYS A 69 -0.28 -2.78 -18.13
N LEU A 70 -1.02 -1.75 -17.75
CA LEU A 70 -1.65 -0.82 -18.69
C LEU A 70 -0.73 0.37 -18.93
N THR A 71 -0.68 0.83 -20.20
CA THR A 71 0.11 2.00 -20.62
C THR A 71 -0.70 3.29 -20.65
N GLY A 72 -2.04 3.19 -20.57
CA GLY A 72 -2.95 4.32 -20.63
C GLY A 72 -4.21 4.07 -19.81
N SER A 73 -5.17 4.98 -19.92
CA SER A 73 -6.44 4.93 -19.18
C SER A 73 -7.58 4.27 -19.95
N ASP A 74 -7.31 3.74 -21.15
CA ASP A 74 -8.31 3.10 -21.99
C ASP A 74 -8.76 1.77 -21.40
N LEU A 75 -10.06 1.61 -21.23
CA LEU A 75 -10.69 0.42 -20.69
C LEU A 75 -11.67 -0.17 -21.70
N SER A 76 -11.76 -1.49 -21.74
CA SER A 76 -12.73 -2.21 -22.56
C SER A 76 -13.85 -2.78 -21.67
N VAL A 77 -15.08 -2.73 -22.16
CA VAL A 77 -16.22 -3.34 -21.45
C VAL A 77 -15.99 -4.84 -21.30
N GLY A 78 -16.21 -5.35 -20.08
CA GLY A 78 -15.95 -6.74 -19.73
C GLY A 78 -14.51 -7.04 -19.29
N GLN A 79 -13.62 -6.06 -19.39
CA GLN A 79 -12.25 -6.18 -18.90
C GLN A 79 -12.25 -6.35 -17.38
N GLN A 80 -11.43 -7.26 -16.88
CA GLN A 80 -11.20 -7.40 -15.45
C GLN A 80 -9.98 -6.58 -15.03
N LEU A 81 -10.18 -5.74 -14.02
CA LEU A 81 -9.12 -4.95 -13.40
C LEU A 81 -8.81 -5.47 -12.01
N VAL A 82 -7.55 -5.67 -11.73
CA VAL A 82 -7.05 -5.90 -10.37
C VAL A 82 -6.75 -4.56 -9.73
N ILE A 83 -7.42 -4.24 -8.64
CA ILE A 83 -7.29 -2.97 -7.94
C ILE A 83 -6.58 -3.20 -6.61
N PRO A 84 -5.35 -2.69 -6.45
CA PRO A 84 -4.66 -2.71 -5.16
C PRO A 84 -5.26 -1.66 -4.24
N VAL A 85 -6.07 -2.09 -3.28
CA VAL A 85 -6.70 -1.22 -2.30
C VAL A 85 -5.79 -1.05 -1.09
N ARG A 86 -5.44 0.17 -0.76
CA ARG A 86 -4.63 0.48 0.41
C ARG A 86 -5.41 0.21 1.69
N LYS A 87 -4.81 -0.56 2.59
CA LYS A 87 -5.33 -0.84 3.92
C LYS A 87 -4.45 -0.19 4.97
N THR A 88 -5.07 0.43 5.95
CA THR A 88 -4.36 0.88 7.14
C THR A 88 -4.22 -0.28 8.14
N VAL A 89 -3.28 -0.16 9.05
CA VAL A 89 -3.13 -1.13 10.14
C VAL A 89 -4.43 -1.22 10.96
N ALA A 90 -5.11 -0.08 11.14
CA ALA A 90 -6.40 -0.04 11.83
C ALA A 90 -7.48 -0.86 11.13
N ASP A 91 -7.55 -0.79 9.79
CA ASP A 91 -8.51 -1.57 8.99
C ASP A 91 -8.24 -3.08 9.13
N VAL A 92 -6.97 -3.47 9.12
CA VAL A 92 -6.57 -4.87 9.28
C VAL A 92 -6.95 -5.38 10.67
N ILE A 93 -6.70 -4.60 11.72
CA ILE A 93 -7.05 -4.96 13.10
C ILE A 93 -8.58 -5.04 13.26
N ALA A 94 -9.34 -4.09 12.70
CA ALA A 94 -10.79 -4.10 12.76
C ALA A 94 -11.37 -5.36 12.10
N ALA A 95 -10.90 -5.72 10.91
CA ALA A 95 -11.31 -6.93 10.21
C ALA A 95 -10.98 -8.21 11.00
N GLN A 96 -9.85 -8.24 11.68
CA GLN A 96 -9.44 -9.35 12.54
C GLN A 96 -10.36 -9.49 13.76
N ASN A 97 -10.72 -8.37 14.39
CA ASN A 97 -11.62 -8.35 15.53
C ASN A 97 -13.03 -8.85 15.18
N GLU A 98 -13.54 -8.47 14.02
CA GLU A 98 -14.85 -8.96 13.54
C GLU A 98 -14.85 -10.47 13.34
N ARG A 99 -13.79 -11.03 12.76
CA ARG A 99 -13.65 -12.49 12.61
C ARG A 99 -13.59 -13.20 13.94
N ASN A 100 -12.86 -12.65 14.90
CA ASN A 100 -12.74 -13.22 16.24
C ASN A 100 -14.09 -13.19 16.98
N MET A 101 -14.84 -12.10 16.86
CA MET A 101 -16.19 -12.00 17.46
C MET A 101 -17.15 -13.00 16.83
N ALA A 102 -17.14 -13.17 15.52
CA ALA A 102 -17.96 -14.14 14.80
C ALA A 102 -17.65 -15.58 15.25
N SER A 103 -16.37 -15.93 15.39
CA SER A 103 -15.92 -17.23 15.90
C SER A 103 -16.37 -17.48 17.34
N THR A 104 -16.26 -16.47 18.20
CA THR A 104 -16.71 -16.57 19.60
C THR A 104 -18.21 -16.76 19.71
N SER A 105 -18.99 -16.06 18.91
CA SER A 105 -20.47 -16.21 18.92
C SER A 105 -20.92 -17.59 18.43
N LEU A 106 -20.20 -18.21 17.48
CA LEU A 106 -20.47 -19.57 17.01
C LEU A 106 -20.16 -20.61 18.12
N ILE A 107 -19.10 -20.43 18.88
CA ILE A 107 -18.74 -21.31 20.00
C ILE A 107 -19.79 -21.24 21.13
N GLN A 108 -20.33 -20.05 21.40
CA GLN A 108 -21.36 -19.86 22.42
C GLN A 108 -22.72 -20.46 22.04
N ARG A 109 -23.00 -20.73 20.78
CA ARG A 109 -24.22 -21.39 20.30
C ARG A 109 -24.18 -22.91 20.38
N LEU A 110 -23.02 -23.46 20.65
CA LEU A 110 -22.82 -24.90 20.86
C LEU A 110 -22.97 -25.26 22.34
#